data_2cc3afba3655d40420dc385043417d76
#
_entry.id   2cc3afba3655d40420dc385043417d76
#
_cell.length_a   1.000
_cell.length_b   1.000
_cell.length_c   1.000
_cell.angle_alpha   90.00
_cell.angle_beta   90.00
_cell.angle_gamma   90.00
#
_symmetry.space_group_name_H-M   'P 1'
#
loop_
_entity.id
_entity.type
_entity.pdbx_description
1 polymer ?
#
loop_
_entity_poly.entity_id
_entity_poly.type
_entity_poly.pdbx_seq_one_letter_code
_entity_poly.pdbx_strand_id
1 'polypeptide(L)'
;MRLCLLASGSKGNCLFLETDSCRLLIDAGLSGREAQARLAAIGVAPESLDGILITHEHSDHIRGVGTLARRLKIPVLVASRTHEASRHVIGKVNIIEFDPGTAFTFKGVAIDPFPITHDACDPVGFRIEGGEGCIGFATDLGIATRLTCEKLKGCRALVLEFNHDEEMLQNGPYPWHLKQRIRSRHGHLSNSEGAQLLEELLHPGLEGVFLSHLSEVNNDPALAMTAAHGLMARQNLCAPGLFLGNQYQPSGVLDI
;
A
#
# COMPACT_ATOMS: atom_id res chain seq x y z
N MET A 1 -13.86 -6.38 7.85
CA MET A 1 -13.12 -5.23 7.27
C MET A 1 -13.32 -5.19 5.76
N ARG A 2 -13.29 -4.03 5.14
CA ARG A 2 -13.45 -3.85 3.69
C ARG A 2 -12.26 -3.11 3.10
N LEU A 3 -11.66 -3.65 2.04
CA LEU A 3 -10.45 -3.11 1.40
C LEU A 3 -10.64 -2.94 -0.10
N CYS A 4 -10.05 -1.85 -0.64
CA CYS A 4 -9.97 -1.64 -2.08
C CYS A 4 -8.77 -0.75 -2.43
N LEU A 5 -7.91 -1.18 -3.32
CA LEU A 5 -6.95 -0.30 -3.96
C LEU A 5 -7.70 0.64 -4.91
N LEU A 6 -7.87 1.89 -4.52
CA LEU A 6 -8.48 2.91 -5.38
C LEU A 6 -7.56 3.25 -6.54
N ALA A 7 -6.24 3.22 -6.31
CA ALA A 7 -5.21 3.33 -7.32
C ALA A 7 -3.92 2.69 -6.82
N SER A 8 -3.11 2.19 -7.75
CA SER A 8 -1.80 1.62 -7.43
C SER A 8 -0.86 1.76 -8.61
N GLY A 9 0.31 2.37 -8.39
CA GLY A 9 1.37 2.60 -9.36
C GLY A 9 1.99 3.99 -9.28
N SER A 10 3.01 4.26 -10.07
CA SER A 10 3.87 5.46 -10.00
C SER A 10 3.18 6.81 -10.26
N LYS A 11 1.91 6.83 -10.64
CA LYS A 11 1.14 8.06 -10.86
C LYS A 11 0.18 8.38 -9.72
N GLY A 12 0.05 7.50 -8.75
CA GLY A 12 -0.74 7.72 -7.54
C GLY A 12 -1.20 6.44 -6.89
N ASN A 13 -0.95 6.34 -5.59
CA ASN A 13 -1.32 5.22 -4.73
C ASN A 13 -2.39 5.68 -3.75
N CYS A 14 -3.38 4.85 -3.51
CA CYS A 14 -4.46 5.12 -2.58
C CYS A 14 -5.20 3.82 -2.27
N LEU A 15 -5.18 3.38 -1.02
CA LEU A 15 -5.98 2.27 -0.52
C LEU A 15 -7.12 2.80 0.34
N PHE A 16 -8.33 2.31 0.12
CA PHE A 16 -9.45 2.46 1.04
C PHE A 16 -9.51 1.28 2.00
N LEU A 17 -9.61 1.59 3.28
CA LEU A 17 -9.82 0.65 4.36
C LEU A 17 -11.03 1.07 5.19
N GLU A 18 -11.97 0.14 5.41
CA GLU A 18 -13.09 0.28 6.33
C GLU A 18 -13.06 -0.83 7.37
N THR A 19 -13.23 -0.46 8.61
CA THR A 19 -13.46 -1.33 9.77
C THR A 19 -14.83 -1.02 10.37
N ASP A 20 -15.23 -1.72 11.42
CA ASP A 20 -16.49 -1.44 12.12
C ASP A 20 -16.57 -0.01 12.70
N SER A 21 -15.42 0.58 13.02
CA SER A 21 -15.33 1.87 13.73
C SER A 21 -14.65 2.99 12.96
N CYS A 22 -13.96 2.69 11.84
CA CYS A 22 -13.09 3.67 11.20
C CYS A 22 -13.00 3.43 9.68
N ARG A 23 -12.97 4.52 8.91
CA ARG A 23 -12.70 4.54 7.47
C ARG A 23 -11.48 5.39 7.18
N LEU A 24 -10.46 4.78 6.62
CA LEU A 24 -9.18 5.42 6.32
C LEU A 24 -8.86 5.36 4.82
N LEU A 25 -8.10 6.35 4.36
CA LEU A 25 -7.23 6.15 3.20
C LEU A 25 -5.82 5.85 3.71
N ILE A 26 -5.16 4.87 3.11
CA ILE A 26 -3.71 4.71 3.19
C ILE A 26 -3.15 5.30 1.91
N ASP A 27 -2.42 6.40 2.08
CA ASP A 27 -1.98 7.31 1.03
C ASP A 27 -3.12 7.98 0.23
N ALA A 28 -2.80 9.09 -0.42
CA ALA A 28 -3.68 9.81 -1.30
C ALA A 28 -2.89 10.50 -2.43
N GLY A 29 -2.22 9.67 -3.24
CA GLY A 29 -1.41 10.13 -4.36
C GLY A 29 -2.20 10.58 -5.59
N LEU A 30 -3.51 10.33 -5.62
CA LEU A 30 -4.42 10.84 -6.62
C LEU A 30 -4.77 12.32 -6.37
N SER A 31 -5.27 13.03 -7.39
CA SER A 31 -5.93 14.32 -7.13
C SER A 31 -7.14 14.12 -6.21
N GLY A 32 -7.47 15.12 -5.39
CA GLY A 32 -8.64 15.05 -4.51
C GLY A 32 -9.96 14.78 -5.25
N ARG A 33 -10.10 15.26 -6.50
CA ARG A 33 -11.25 14.97 -7.35
C ARG A 33 -11.29 13.50 -7.75
N GLU A 34 -10.16 12.96 -8.19
CA GLU A 34 -10.06 11.57 -8.63
C GLU A 34 -10.27 10.59 -7.48
N ALA A 35 -9.66 10.85 -6.32
CA ALA A 35 -9.86 10.01 -5.14
C ALA A 35 -11.35 9.92 -4.73
N GLN A 36 -12.06 11.07 -4.74
CA GLN A 36 -13.49 11.10 -4.46
C GLN A 36 -14.33 10.35 -5.49
N ALA A 37 -13.98 10.48 -6.79
CA ALA A 37 -14.67 9.75 -7.86
C ALA A 37 -14.52 8.23 -7.70
N ARG A 38 -13.31 7.76 -7.30
CA ARG A 38 -13.06 6.33 -7.09
C ARG A 38 -13.70 5.79 -5.81
N LEU A 39 -13.77 6.58 -4.74
CA LEU A 39 -14.56 6.23 -3.56
C LEU A 39 -16.04 6.06 -3.93
N ALA A 40 -16.60 7.01 -4.67
CA ALA A 40 -17.99 6.93 -5.13
C ALA A 40 -18.22 5.70 -6.03
N ALA A 41 -17.26 5.33 -6.88
CA ALA A 41 -17.37 4.15 -7.74
C ALA A 41 -17.46 2.82 -6.96
N ILE A 42 -16.94 2.78 -5.73
CA ILE A 42 -17.06 1.63 -4.81
C ILE A 42 -18.16 1.81 -3.77
N GLY A 43 -19.04 2.82 -3.95
CA GLY A 43 -20.19 3.09 -3.08
C GLY A 43 -19.83 3.74 -1.73
N VAL A 44 -18.67 4.39 -1.62
CA VAL A 44 -18.22 5.08 -0.40
C VAL A 44 -18.38 6.59 -0.55
N ALA A 45 -19.12 7.21 0.36
CA ALA A 45 -19.21 8.66 0.44
C ALA A 45 -17.89 9.23 0.99
N PRO A 46 -17.20 10.14 0.27
CA PRO A 46 -15.94 10.71 0.75
C PRO A 46 -16.02 11.35 2.14
N GLU A 47 -17.17 11.92 2.48
CA GLU A 47 -17.44 12.57 3.77
C GLU A 47 -17.49 11.59 4.94
N SER A 48 -17.55 10.29 4.67
CA SER A 48 -17.52 9.24 5.70
C SER A 48 -16.10 8.85 6.13
N LEU A 49 -15.07 9.39 5.48
CA LEU A 49 -13.67 9.14 5.85
C LEU A 49 -13.34 9.79 7.19
N ASP A 50 -12.56 9.09 7.99
CA ASP A 50 -12.11 9.52 9.31
C ASP A 50 -10.69 10.08 9.32
N GLY A 51 -9.85 9.70 8.36
CA GLY A 51 -8.45 10.14 8.30
C GLY A 51 -7.71 9.63 7.06
N ILE A 52 -6.49 10.14 6.90
CA ILE A 52 -5.55 9.70 5.87
C ILE A 52 -4.26 9.28 6.58
N LEU A 53 -3.84 8.03 6.40
CA LEU A 53 -2.61 7.46 6.94
C LEU A 53 -1.55 7.47 5.85
N ILE A 54 -0.36 8.00 6.13
CA ILE A 54 0.70 8.21 5.13
C ILE A 54 1.84 7.25 5.36
N THR A 55 2.27 6.58 4.30
CA THR A 55 3.44 5.69 4.29
C THR A 55 4.76 6.45 4.21
N HIS A 56 4.87 7.38 3.26
CA HIS A 56 6.08 8.20 3.02
C HIS A 56 5.76 9.43 2.16
N GLU A 57 6.76 10.29 1.93
CA GLU A 57 6.58 11.63 1.33
C GLU A 57 6.61 11.70 -0.20
N HIS A 58 6.76 10.61 -0.94
CA HIS A 58 6.79 10.67 -2.40
C HIS A 58 5.48 11.21 -2.98
N SER A 59 5.59 11.94 -4.09
CA SER A 59 4.46 12.70 -4.67
C SER A 59 3.27 11.83 -5.08
N ASP A 60 3.52 10.60 -5.50
CA ASP A 60 2.51 9.60 -5.85
C ASP A 60 1.81 8.97 -4.64
N HIS A 61 2.21 9.34 -3.42
CA HIS A 61 1.55 8.98 -2.16
C HIS A 61 0.84 10.18 -1.50
N ILE A 62 1.36 11.40 -1.67
CA ILE A 62 0.86 12.55 -0.90
C ILE A 62 0.18 13.67 -1.71
N ARG A 63 0.23 13.66 -3.03
CA ARG A 63 -0.23 14.78 -3.88
C ARG A 63 -1.64 15.28 -3.57
N GLY A 64 -2.57 14.40 -3.23
CA GLY A 64 -3.97 14.74 -2.93
C GLY A 64 -4.28 14.97 -1.45
N VAL A 65 -3.36 14.59 -0.56
CA VAL A 65 -3.56 14.56 0.90
C VAL A 65 -4.09 15.89 1.43
N GLY A 66 -3.35 16.96 1.19
CA GLY A 66 -3.72 18.27 1.72
C GLY A 66 -5.07 18.79 1.21
N THR A 67 -5.41 18.50 -0.06
CA THR A 67 -6.69 18.89 -0.65
C THR A 67 -7.86 18.12 -0.03
N LEU A 68 -7.70 16.81 0.13
CA LEU A 68 -8.72 15.95 0.73
C LEU A 68 -8.90 16.28 2.22
N ALA A 69 -7.82 16.35 2.99
CA ALA A 69 -7.85 16.62 4.42
C ALA A 69 -8.55 17.96 4.75
N ARG A 70 -8.24 19.03 3.99
CA ARG A 70 -8.93 20.33 4.18
C ARG A 70 -10.40 20.29 3.81
N ARG A 71 -10.73 19.66 2.66
CA ARG A 71 -12.10 19.59 2.18
C ARG A 71 -13.00 18.77 3.12
N LEU A 72 -12.50 17.62 3.56
CA LEU A 72 -13.26 16.69 4.40
C LEU A 72 -13.11 16.98 5.91
N LYS A 73 -12.19 17.90 6.28
CA LYS A 73 -11.87 18.27 7.67
C LYS A 73 -11.41 17.08 8.51
N ILE A 74 -10.68 16.15 7.89
CA ILE A 74 -10.15 14.95 8.53
C ILE A 74 -8.65 15.10 8.83
N PRO A 75 -8.12 14.43 9.88
CA PRO A 75 -6.70 14.45 10.19
C PRO A 75 -5.87 13.64 9.19
N VAL A 76 -4.60 14.00 9.14
CA VAL A 76 -3.54 13.24 8.44
C VAL A 76 -2.64 12.62 9.52
N LEU A 77 -2.52 11.30 9.48
CA LEU A 77 -1.65 10.53 10.37
C LEU A 77 -0.35 10.23 9.62
N VAL A 78 0.78 10.69 10.15
CA VAL A 78 2.04 10.67 9.41
C VAL A 78 3.23 10.60 10.36
N ALA A 79 4.33 9.92 9.98
CA ALA A 79 5.57 9.96 10.75
C ALA A 79 6.18 11.37 10.74
N SER A 80 6.80 11.79 11.88
CA SER A 80 7.26 13.18 12.05
C SER A 80 8.22 13.65 10.96
N ARG A 81 9.20 12.82 10.56
CA ARG A 81 10.15 13.19 9.49
C ARG A 81 9.51 13.21 8.11
N THR A 82 8.59 12.29 7.84
CA THR A 82 7.77 12.30 6.62
C THR A 82 6.91 13.57 6.57
N HIS A 83 6.32 14.00 7.71
CA HIS A 83 5.59 15.27 7.78
C HIS A 83 6.49 16.45 7.46
N GLU A 84 7.67 16.53 8.06
CA GLU A 84 8.61 17.61 7.80
C GLU A 84 8.99 17.69 6.31
N ALA A 85 9.30 16.57 5.67
CA ALA A 85 9.64 16.49 4.27
C ALA A 85 8.47 16.85 3.33
N SER A 86 7.23 16.50 3.72
CA SER A 86 6.02 16.65 2.90
C SER A 86 5.21 17.92 3.18
N ARG A 87 5.52 18.71 4.22
CA ARG A 87 4.70 19.87 4.66
C ARG A 87 4.44 20.92 3.57
N HIS A 88 5.36 21.06 2.62
CA HIS A 88 5.22 22.00 1.50
C HIS A 88 4.15 21.55 0.48
N VAL A 89 3.87 20.23 0.39
CA VAL A 89 2.83 19.64 -0.46
C VAL A 89 1.51 19.54 0.29
N ILE A 90 1.54 19.00 1.51
CA ILE A 90 0.34 18.77 2.34
C ILE A 90 -0.27 20.11 2.78
N GLY A 91 0.56 21.09 3.13
CA GLY A 91 0.13 22.41 3.62
C GLY A 91 -0.50 22.32 5.00
N LYS A 92 -1.28 23.34 5.38
CA LYS A 92 -1.91 23.42 6.71
C LYS A 92 -3.13 22.50 6.78
N VAL A 93 -3.06 21.47 7.60
CA VAL A 93 -4.12 20.50 7.91
C VAL A 93 -4.00 20.07 9.37
N ASN A 94 -4.97 19.33 9.89
CA ASN A 94 -4.85 18.68 11.20
C ASN A 94 -3.89 17.49 11.07
N ILE A 95 -2.79 17.50 11.80
CA ILE A 95 -1.76 16.45 11.80
C ILE A 95 -1.82 15.67 13.10
N ILE A 96 -1.74 14.36 13.01
CA ILE A 96 -1.49 13.42 14.09
C ILE A 96 -0.17 12.72 13.77
N GLU A 97 0.88 13.05 14.50
CA GLU A 97 2.19 12.41 14.29
C GLU A 97 2.26 11.09 15.06
N PHE A 98 2.94 10.11 14.45
CA PHE A 98 3.27 8.84 15.07
C PHE A 98 4.76 8.51 14.89
N ASP A 99 5.28 7.64 15.74
CA ASP A 99 6.66 7.15 15.65
C ASP A 99 6.69 5.79 14.93
N PRO A 100 7.53 5.63 13.87
CA PRO A 100 7.74 4.33 13.24
C PRO A 100 8.20 3.27 14.25
N GLY A 101 7.55 2.11 14.25
CA GLY A 101 7.83 1.02 15.19
C GLY A 101 7.07 1.09 16.51
N THR A 102 6.28 2.15 16.75
CA THR A 102 5.42 2.27 17.92
C THR A 102 3.95 2.17 17.54
N ALA A 103 3.28 1.13 17.99
CA ALA A 103 1.85 0.95 17.72
C ALA A 103 1.00 2.00 18.46
N PHE A 104 -0.05 2.46 17.81
CA PHE A 104 -1.01 3.41 18.36
C PHE A 104 -2.45 3.04 17.99
N THR A 105 -3.42 3.71 18.62
CA THR A 105 -4.83 3.48 18.32
C THR A 105 -5.46 4.74 17.72
N PHE A 106 -6.19 4.58 16.64
CA PHE A 106 -7.01 5.64 16.03
C PHE A 106 -8.43 5.15 15.84
N LYS A 107 -9.41 5.81 16.45
CA LYS A 107 -10.84 5.47 16.37
C LYS A 107 -11.15 3.97 16.57
N GLY A 108 -10.52 3.37 17.55
CA GLY A 108 -10.74 1.96 17.90
C GLY A 108 -9.97 0.95 17.03
N VAL A 109 -9.17 1.42 16.08
CA VAL A 109 -8.32 0.59 15.22
C VAL A 109 -6.89 0.66 15.73
N ALA A 110 -6.25 -0.49 15.98
CA ALA A 110 -4.84 -0.56 16.32
C ALA A 110 -3.99 -0.50 15.03
N ILE A 111 -3.06 0.44 14.98
CA ILE A 111 -2.17 0.67 13.84
C ILE A 111 -0.73 0.49 14.34
N ASP A 112 -0.02 -0.45 13.75
CA ASP A 112 1.39 -0.74 14.03
C ASP A 112 2.24 -0.38 12.80
N PRO A 113 2.80 0.84 12.74
CA PRO A 113 3.70 1.25 11.67
C PRO A 113 5.05 0.58 11.88
N PHE A 114 5.61 -0.03 10.85
CA PHE A 114 6.94 -0.62 10.90
C PHE A 114 7.83 -0.07 9.77
N PRO A 115 9.11 0.20 10.03
CA PRO A 115 10.01 0.74 9.03
C PRO A 115 10.22 -0.27 7.88
N ILE A 116 10.22 0.25 6.67
CA ILE A 116 10.52 -0.51 5.44
C ILE A 116 11.75 0.08 4.75
N THR A 117 12.31 -0.65 3.79
CA THR A 117 13.48 -0.21 3.03
C THR A 117 13.04 0.50 1.77
N HIS A 118 13.13 1.82 1.75
CA HIS A 118 12.84 2.65 0.58
C HIS A 118 13.66 3.94 0.61
N ASP A 119 13.79 4.64 -0.51
CA ASP A 119 14.55 5.89 -0.62
C ASP A 119 13.70 7.11 -0.20
N ALA A 120 13.15 7.06 1.01
CA ALA A 120 12.34 8.10 1.64
C ALA A 120 12.85 8.41 3.07
N CYS A 121 12.32 9.46 3.72
CA CYS A 121 12.80 9.92 5.03
C CYS A 121 12.54 8.93 6.17
N ASP A 122 11.29 8.49 6.32
CA ASP A 122 10.84 7.51 7.33
C ASP A 122 9.75 6.62 6.74
N PRO A 123 10.07 5.80 5.71
CA PRO A 123 9.06 5.00 5.03
C PRO A 123 8.57 3.86 5.91
N VAL A 124 7.26 3.68 5.97
CA VAL A 124 6.60 2.67 6.82
C VAL A 124 5.63 1.79 6.04
N GLY A 125 5.59 0.50 6.39
CA GLY A 125 4.46 -0.36 6.19
C GLY A 125 3.54 -0.34 7.41
N PHE A 126 2.39 -0.95 7.31
CA PHE A 126 1.41 -0.99 8.39
C PHE A 126 0.88 -2.40 8.62
N ARG A 127 0.77 -2.77 9.90
CA ARG A 127 -0.13 -3.82 10.37
C ARG A 127 -1.30 -3.13 11.04
N ILE A 128 -2.53 -3.41 10.58
CA ILE A 128 -3.73 -2.74 11.07
C ILE A 128 -4.71 -3.79 11.56
N GLU A 129 -5.11 -3.67 12.81
CA GLU A 129 -6.04 -4.59 13.47
C GLU A 129 -7.32 -3.86 13.88
N GLY A 130 -8.46 -4.42 13.51
CA GLY A 130 -9.77 -3.89 13.87
C GLY A 130 -10.85 -4.96 13.75
N GLY A 131 -11.82 -4.95 14.67
CA GLY A 131 -12.83 -6.00 14.73
C GLY A 131 -12.18 -7.39 14.84
N GLU A 132 -12.56 -8.31 13.97
CA GLU A 132 -11.99 -9.67 13.90
C GLU A 132 -10.87 -9.83 12.86
N GLY A 133 -10.45 -8.72 12.21
CA GLY A 133 -9.51 -8.74 11.10
C GLY A 133 -8.15 -8.10 11.39
N CYS A 134 -7.16 -8.56 10.64
CA CYS A 134 -5.84 -7.95 10.56
C CYS A 134 -5.43 -7.84 9.10
N ILE A 135 -4.97 -6.67 8.69
CA ILE A 135 -4.40 -6.44 7.37
C ILE A 135 -2.93 -6.03 7.46
N GLY A 136 -2.15 -6.47 6.50
CA GLY A 136 -0.77 -6.07 6.30
C GLY A 136 -0.63 -5.24 5.02
N PHE A 137 0.02 -4.10 5.12
CA PHE A 137 0.28 -3.20 3.99
C PHE A 137 1.78 -2.94 3.90
N ALA A 138 2.39 -3.32 2.78
CA ALA A 138 3.79 -3.03 2.51
C ALA A 138 4.02 -2.91 0.99
N THR A 139 4.16 -1.68 0.53
CA THR A 139 4.54 -1.30 -0.83
C THR A 139 5.77 -0.43 -0.80
N ASP A 140 6.40 -0.21 -1.92
CA ASP A 140 7.65 0.54 -2.02
C ASP A 140 8.77 -0.11 -1.17
N LEU A 141 8.91 -1.42 -1.39
CA LEU A 141 9.87 -2.26 -0.71
C LEU A 141 11.10 -2.49 -1.58
N GLY A 142 12.27 -2.01 -1.16
CA GLY A 142 13.53 -2.38 -1.82
C GLY A 142 13.93 -3.82 -1.51
N ILE A 143 13.68 -4.28 -0.29
CA ILE A 143 13.84 -5.69 0.13
C ILE A 143 12.81 -6.05 1.21
N ALA A 144 12.33 -7.28 1.21
CA ALA A 144 11.56 -7.84 2.31
C ALA A 144 12.52 -8.20 3.47
N THR A 145 12.46 -7.42 4.55
CA THR A 145 13.28 -7.68 5.73
C THR A 145 12.61 -8.71 6.64
N ARG A 146 13.38 -9.33 7.55
CA ARG A 146 12.80 -10.19 8.59
C ARG A 146 11.72 -9.47 9.41
N LEU A 147 11.93 -8.18 9.71
CA LEU A 147 10.93 -7.37 10.41
C LEU A 147 9.63 -7.27 9.60
N THR A 148 9.75 -6.99 8.29
CA THR A 148 8.60 -6.94 7.37
C THR A 148 7.82 -8.26 7.40
N CYS A 149 8.50 -9.39 7.26
CA CYS A 149 7.86 -10.71 7.33
C CYS A 149 7.16 -10.93 8.67
N GLU A 150 7.84 -10.66 9.80
CA GLU A 150 7.24 -10.85 11.15
C GLU A 150 6.01 -9.96 11.38
N LYS A 151 6.01 -8.71 10.90
CA LYS A 151 4.86 -7.79 11.03
C LYS A 151 3.67 -8.20 10.16
N LEU A 152 3.92 -8.78 9.00
CA LEU A 152 2.88 -9.19 8.06
C LEU A 152 2.31 -10.59 8.33
N LYS A 153 2.99 -11.41 9.14
CA LYS A 153 2.51 -12.76 9.49
C LYS A 153 1.14 -12.75 10.14
N GLY A 154 0.30 -13.71 9.73
CA GLY A 154 -1.03 -13.93 10.30
C GLY A 154 -2.08 -12.88 9.90
N CYS A 155 -1.79 -11.97 8.97
CA CYS A 155 -2.77 -11.06 8.43
C CYS A 155 -3.77 -11.79 7.52
N ARG A 156 -5.07 -11.47 7.65
CA ARG A 156 -6.13 -12.05 6.81
C ARG A 156 -6.12 -11.49 5.40
N ALA A 157 -5.66 -10.24 5.24
CA ALA A 157 -5.42 -9.67 3.92
C ALA A 157 -4.04 -9.00 3.87
N LEU A 158 -3.42 -9.05 2.69
CA LEU A 158 -2.11 -8.48 2.43
C LEU A 158 -2.16 -7.55 1.20
N VAL A 159 -1.51 -6.40 1.30
CA VAL A 159 -1.21 -5.53 0.17
C VAL A 159 0.30 -5.54 -0.01
N LEU A 160 0.79 -6.18 -1.06
CA LEU A 160 2.21 -6.42 -1.29
C LEU A 160 2.65 -5.85 -2.63
N GLU A 161 3.90 -5.45 -2.71
CA GLU A 161 4.49 -4.94 -3.94
C GLU A 161 4.82 -6.06 -4.93
N PHE A 162 4.45 -5.82 -6.20
CA PHE A 162 4.82 -6.58 -7.40
C PHE A 162 5.19 -5.59 -8.49
N ASN A 163 6.32 -4.87 -8.30
CA ASN A 163 6.59 -3.68 -9.08
C ASN A 163 7.01 -4.00 -10.52
N HIS A 164 7.97 -4.87 -10.71
CA HIS A 164 8.53 -5.09 -12.05
C HIS A 164 8.81 -6.57 -12.35
N ASP A 165 8.73 -6.88 -13.62
CA ASP A 165 9.33 -8.09 -14.19
C ASP A 165 10.82 -7.83 -14.43
N GLU A 166 11.68 -8.76 -14.04
CA GLU A 166 13.14 -8.60 -14.08
C GLU A 166 13.66 -8.47 -15.51
N GLU A 167 13.09 -9.24 -16.45
CA GLU A 167 13.48 -9.23 -17.84
C GLU A 167 13.00 -7.94 -18.54
N MET A 168 11.76 -7.53 -18.30
CA MET A 168 11.23 -6.26 -18.80
C MET A 168 12.03 -5.07 -18.28
N LEU A 169 12.40 -5.06 -17.00
CA LEU A 169 13.23 -3.98 -16.44
C LEU A 169 14.62 -4.00 -17.08
N GLN A 170 15.25 -5.17 -17.24
CA GLN A 170 16.58 -5.29 -17.83
C GLN A 170 16.61 -4.81 -19.28
N ASN A 171 15.63 -5.19 -20.08
CA ASN A 171 15.56 -4.91 -21.52
C ASN A 171 14.76 -3.65 -21.85
N GLY A 172 14.03 -3.07 -20.87
CA GLY A 172 13.16 -1.92 -21.04
C GLY A 172 13.90 -0.61 -21.34
N PRO A 173 13.15 0.47 -21.62
CA PRO A 173 13.70 1.73 -22.11
C PRO A 173 14.37 2.60 -21.04
N TYR A 174 14.30 2.23 -19.75
CA TYR A 174 14.86 3.06 -18.69
C TYR A 174 16.40 3.14 -18.77
N PRO A 175 16.99 4.30 -18.45
CA PRO A 175 18.44 4.44 -18.39
C PRO A 175 19.02 3.58 -17.26
N TRP A 176 20.27 3.16 -17.44
CA TRP A 176 20.93 2.22 -16.55
C TRP A 176 20.90 2.60 -15.06
N HIS A 177 21.14 3.87 -14.75
CA HIS A 177 21.10 4.35 -13.36
C HIS A 177 19.72 4.18 -12.71
N LEU A 178 18.63 4.34 -13.47
CA LEU A 178 17.27 4.12 -12.96
C LEU A 178 16.98 2.63 -12.76
N LYS A 179 17.42 1.77 -13.68
CA LYS A 179 17.33 0.29 -13.49
C LYS A 179 18.07 -0.16 -12.23
N GLN A 180 19.28 0.37 -12.00
CA GLN A 180 20.04 0.08 -10.78
C GLN A 180 19.32 0.56 -9.52
N ARG A 181 18.74 1.77 -9.53
CA ARG A 181 17.94 2.29 -8.42
C ARG A 181 16.76 1.39 -8.11
N ILE A 182 15.95 1.01 -9.12
CA ILE A 182 14.79 0.14 -8.97
C ILE A 182 15.17 -1.21 -8.35
N ARG A 183 16.28 -1.82 -8.79
CA ARG A 183 16.79 -3.11 -8.27
C ARG A 183 17.57 -2.99 -6.96
N SER A 184 17.75 -1.79 -6.43
CA SER A 184 18.54 -1.59 -5.22
C SER A 184 17.76 -1.97 -3.96
N ARG A 185 18.48 -2.10 -2.84
CA ARG A 185 17.88 -2.34 -1.51
C ARG A 185 16.90 -1.26 -1.04
N HIS A 186 16.84 -0.12 -1.71
CA HIS A 186 15.92 0.98 -1.44
C HIS A 186 15.00 1.26 -2.65
N GLY A 187 14.95 0.35 -3.61
CA GLY A 187 14.10 0.44 -4.77
C GLY A 187 12.76 -0.27 -4.56
N HIS A 188 12.49 -1.27 -5.40
CA HIS A 188 11.20 -1.96 -5.45
C HIS A 188 11.37 -3.47 -5.65
N LEU A 189 10.46 -4.26 -5.10
CA LEU A 189 10.43 -5.71 -5.31
C LEU A 189 10.03 -6.05 -6.75
N SER A 190 10.74 -7.01 -7.32
CA SER A 190 10.30 -7.68 -8.55
C SER A 190 9.09 -8.58 -8.30
N ASN A 191 8.45 -9.07 -9.37
CA ASN A 191 7.36 -10.04 -9.26
C ASN A 191 7.81 -11.33 -8.54
N SER A 192 9.04 -11.77 -8.78
CA SER A 192 9.60 -12.95 -8.12
C SER A 192 9.86 -12.73 -6.63
N GLU A 193 10.39 -11.57 -6.25
CA GLU A 193 10.62 -11.20 -4.84
C GLU A 193 9.31 -10.98 -4.09
N GLY A 194 8.30 -10.36 -4.73
CA GLY A 194 6.95 -10.23 -4.18
C GLY A 194 6.30 -11.59 -3.94
N ALA A 195 6.46 -12.53 -4.86
CA ALA A 195 5.99 -13.91 -4.70
C ALA A 195 6.73 -14.65 -3.59
N GLN A 196 8.05 -14.46 -3.43
CA GLN A 196 8.83 -15.03 -2.32
C GLN A 196 8.36 -14.48 -0.97
N LEU A 197 8.13 -13.16 -0.85
CA LEU A 197 7.56 -12.59 0.36
C LEU A 197 6.18 -13.18 0.65
N LEU A 198 5.31 -13.30 -0.34
CA LEU A 198 4.00 -13.91 -0.18
C LEU A 198 4.11 -15.37 0.29
N GLU A 199 5.08 -16.15 -0.22
CA GLU A 199 5.32 -17.55 0.20
C GLU A 199 5.59 -17.67 1.70
N GLU A 200 6.40 -16.75 2.26
CA GLU A 200 6.71 -16.72 3.70
C GLU A 200 5.51 -16.32 4.56
N LEU A 201 4.48 -15.70 3.98
CA LEU A 201 3.30 -15.18 4.67
C LEU A 201 2.07 -16.08 4.54
N LEU A 202 2.15 -17.17 3.77
CA LEU A 202 1.04 -18.09 3.58
C LEU A 202 0.62 -18.76 4.91
N HIS A 203 -0.66 -18.74 5.20
CA HIS A 203 -1.25 -19.43 6.34
C HIS A 203 -2.75 -19.71 6.10
N PRO A 204 -3.39 -20.64 6.83
CA PRO A 204 -4.77 -21.05 6.58
C PRO A 204 -5.82 -19.92 6.67
N GLY A 205 -5.52 -18.84 7.40
CA GLY A 205 -6.44 -17.70 7.58
C GLY A 205 -6.21 -16.55 6.58
N LEU A 206 -5.35 -16.71 5.58
CA LEU A 206 -5.15 -15.69 4.54
C LEU A 206 -6.29 -15.75 3.53
N GLU A 207 -7.03 -14.65 3.38
CA GLU A 207 -8.25 -14.56 2.56
C GLU A 207 -8.07 -13.73 1.29
N GLY A 208 -7.17 -12.74 1.31
CA GLY A 208 -6.94 -11.89 0.14
C GLY A 208 -5.54 -11.34 0.04
N VAL A 209 -5.05 -11.22 -1.20
CA VAL A 209 -3.76 -10.60 -1.52
C VAL A 209 -3.93 -9.61 -2.66
N PHE A 210 -3.57 -8.36 -2.40
CA PHE A 210 -3.51 -7.32 -3.41
C PHE A 210 -2.08 -7.21 -3.94
N LEU A 211 -1.91 -7.48 -5.24
CA LEU A 211 -0.67 -7.23 -5.97
C LEU A 211 -0.64 -5.75 -6.34
N SER A 212 0.27 -4.99 -5.77
CA SER A 212 0.24 -3.53 -5.81
C SER A 212 1.51 -2.94 -6.42
N HIS A 213 1.44 -1.64 -6.73
CA HIS A 213 2.55 -0.80 -7.20
C HIS A 213 3.24 -1.32 -8.47
N LEU A 214 2.43 -1.82 -9.43
CA LEU A 214 2.94 -2.33 -10.70
C LEU A 214 3.48 -1.19 -11.57
N SER A 215 4.69 -1.38 -12.14
CA SER A 215 5.27 -0.47 -13.11
C SER A 215 4.52 -0.55 -14.45
N GLU A 216 4.09 0.59 -14.99
CA GLU A 216 3.45 0.65 -16.30
C GLU A 216 4.40 0.33 -17.47
N VAL A 217 5.71 0.44 -17.26
CA VAL A 217 6.74 0.29 -18.30
C VAL A 217 7.50 -1.02 -18.19
N ASN A 218 7.74 -1.47 -16.96
CA ASN A 218 8.59 -2.62 -16.71
C ASN A 218 7.84 -3.79 -16.06
N ASN A 219 6.51 -3.81 -16.20
CA ASN A 219 5.68 -4.94 -15.78
C ASN A 219 4.49 -5.12 -16.72
N ASP A 220 3.95 -6.33 -16.68
CA ASP A 220 2.65 -6.67 -17.26
C ASP A 220 1.79 -7.27 -16.15
N PRO A 221 0.54 -6.80 -15.96
CA PRO A 221 -0.39 -7.38 -15.01
C PRO A 221 -0.49 -8.91 -15.05
N ALA A 222 -0.39 -9.49 -16.25
CA ALA A 222 -0.42 -10.94 -16.43
C ALA A 222 0.82 -11.63 -15.86
N LEU A 223 2.00 -10.99 -15.92
CA LEU A 223 3.24 -11.52 -15.32
C LEU A 223 3.18 -11.51 -13.80
N ALA A 224 2.73 -10.42 -13.20
CA ALA A 224 2.52 -10.34 -11.76
C ALA A 224 1.53 -11.40 -11.26
N MET A 225 0.39 -11.54 -11.94
CA MET A 225 -0.60 -12.58 -11.63
C MET A 225 -0.05 -13.99 -11.82
N THR A 226 0.75 -14.22 -12.85
CA THR A 226 1.39 -15.52 -13.12
C THR A 226 2.36 -15.89 -11.99
N ALA A 227 3.16 -14.95 -11.50
CA ALA A 227 4.06 -15.18 -10.36
C ALA A 227 3.28 -15.60 -9.10
N ALA A 228 2.21 -14.88 -8.77
CA ALA A 228 1.36 -15.21 -7.63
C ALA A 228 0.61 -16.54 -7.81
N HIS A 229 0.00 -16.80 -8.97
CA HIS A 229 -0.68 -18.07 -9.26
C HIS A 229 0.28 -19.26 -9.28
N GLY A 230 1.50 -19.08 -9.80
CA GLY A 230 2.52 -20.12 -9.79
C GLY A 230 2.91 -20.55 -8.37
N LEU A 231 2.91 -19.61 -7.42
CA LEU A 231 3.06 -19.91 -6.00
C LEU A 231 1.84 -20.67 -5.46
N MET A 232 0.62 -20.17 -5.71
CA MET A 232 -0.62 -20.79 -5.21
C MET A 232 -0.78 -22.23 -5.69
N ALA A 233 -0.37 -22.53 -6.91
CA ALA A 233 -0.44 -23.88 -7.47
C ALA A 233 0.50 -24.91 -6.81
N ARG A 234 1.50 -24.45 -6.04
CA ARG A 234 2.51 -25.30 -5.39
C ARG A 234 2.21 -25.57 -3.90
N GLN A 235 1.13 -25.02 -3.36
CA GLN A 235 0.79 -25.12 -1.95
C GLN A 235 -0.71 -25.45 -1.76
N ASN A 236 -1.05 -26.00 -0.59
CA ASN A 236 -2.43 -26.37 -0.19
C ASN A 236 -2.83 -25.78 1.17
N LEU A 237 -2.11 -24.75 1.66
CA LEU A 237 -2.36 -24.12 2.96
C LEU A 237 -3.60 -23.22 2.94
N CYS A 238 -3.75 -22.46 1.85
CA CYS A 238 -4.82 -21.50 1.67
C CYS A 238 -5.08 -21.23 0.18
N ALA A 239 -6.22 -20.61 -0.11
CA ALA A 239 -6.61 -20.17 -1.45
C ALA A 239 -7.16 -18.74 -1.39
N PRO A 240 -6.31 -17.74 -1.09
CA PRO A 240 -6.75 -16.35 -1.00
C PRO A 240 -7.23 -15.83 -2.34
N GLY A 241 -8.17 -14.88 -2.32
CA GLY A 241 -8.50 -14.08 -3.50
C GLY A 241 -7.29 -13.24 -3.92
N LEU A 242 -6.95 -13.26 -5.21
CA LEU A 242 -5.91 -12.39 -5.75
C LEU A 242 -6.54 -11.17 -6.42
N PHE A 243 -6.12 -9.98 -6.00
CA PHE A 243 -6.60 -8.69 -6.50
C PHE A 243 -5.44 -7.93 -7.14
N LEU A 244 -5.65 -7.42 -8.34
CA LEU A 244 -4.63 -6.67 -9.04
C LEU A 244 -4.82 -5.17 -8.84
N GLY A 245 -3.80 -4.48 -8.38
CA GLY A 245 -3.75 -3.01 -8.36
C GLY A 245 -3.71 -2.44 -9.78
N ASN A 246 -4.42 -1.35 -10.00
CA ASN A 246 -4.47 -0.67 -11.29
C ASN A 246 -4.31 0.85 -11.09
N GLN A 247 -3.60 1.50 -12.03
CA GLN A 247 -3.38 2.94 -11.96
C GLN A 247 -4.66 3.75 -12.25
N TYR A 248 -5.57 3.24 -13.07
CA TYR A 248 -6.65 4.02 -13.68
C TYR A 248 -8.05 3.66 -13.17
N GLN A 249 -8.19 2.57 -12.44
CA GLN A 249 -9.47 2.13 -11.89
C GLN A 249 -9.28 1.42 -10.55
N PRO A 250 -10.29 1.44 -9.67
CA PRO A 250 -10.27 0.66 -8.44
C PRO A 250 -10.11 -0.85 -8.73
N SER A 251 -9.44 -1.55 -7.81
CA SER A 251 -9.42 -3.00 -7.78
C SER A 251 -10.78 -3.59 -7.44
N GLY A 252 -10.90 -4.93 -7.42
CA GLY A 252 -12.00 -5.58 -6.72
C GLY A 252 -12.01 -5.18 -5.23
N VAL A 253 -13.19 -5.21 -4.63
CA VAL A 253 -13.37 -5.01 -3.18
C VAL A 253 -13.24 -6.35 -2.48
N LEU A 254 -12.48 -6.39 -1.38
CA LEU A 254 -12.40 -7.53 -0.48
C LEU A 254 -13.13 -7.20 0.81
N ASP A 255 -14.06 -8.05 1.21
CA ASP A 255 -14.75 -8.03 2.51
C ASP A 255 -14.25 -9.22 3.34
N ILE A 256 -13.69 -8.97 4.55
CA ILE A 256 -13.15 -9.98 5.49
C ILE A 256 -13.68 -9.79 6.91
#